data_023b9d61b5bd6c245d73bc8366d288a0
#
_entry.id   023b9d61b5bd6c245d73bc8366d288a0
#
_cell.length_a   1.000
_cell.length_b   1.000
_cell.length_c   1.000
_cell.angle_alpha   90.00
_cell.angle_beta   90.00
_cell.angle_gamma   90.00
#
_symmetry.space_group_name_H-M   'P 1'
#
loop_
_entity.id
_entity.type
_entity.pdbx_description
1 polymer ?
#
loop_
_entity_poly.entity_id
_entity_poly.type
_entity_poly.pdbx_seq_one_letter_code
_entity_poly.pdbx_strand_id
1 'polypeptide(L)'
;DVYKRQNISWSPDESRIYMLELNRDQNDMDLVEYDATTGDRLRVLYNEKDEKYVEPQHPIAFLPWDATKFVLQSQKDGYNHFYLFDIAGGEPRQLTKGEWVVMDFLGFDLKRKAIIYASNECSPIQQNTWSVSVKNGKRTLLDNGKGWHYASLSTSGMAVCDNYSEPDVPRKIDLSLIHISEPTR
;
A
#
# COMPACT_ATOMS: atom_id res chain seq x y z
N ASP A 1 -26.08 -11.71 -9.46
CA ASP A 1 -25.35 -11.24 -8.30
C ASP A 1 -24.78 -9.86 -8.60
N VAL A 2 -25.05 -8.91 -7.72
CA VAL A 2 -24.54 -7.54 -7.90
C VAL A 2 -23.24 -7.43 -7.13
N TYR A 3 -22.13 -7.48 -7.85
CA TYR A 3 -20.81 -7.16 -7.30
C TYR A 3 -20.55 -5.66 -7.38
N LYS A 4 -19.95 -5.08 -6.36
CA LYS A 4 -19.35 -3.75 -6.42
C LYS A 4 -17.93 -3.90 -6.99
N ARG A 5 -17.69 -3.32 -8.17
CA ARG A 5 -16.37 -3.26 -8.81
C ARG A 5 -15.68 -1.97 -8.42
N GLN A 6 -14.49 -2.07 -7.88
CA GLN A 6 -13.73 -0.91 -7.40
C GLN A 6 -12.22 -1.17 -7.48
N ASN A 7 -11.43 -0.13 -7.21
CA ASN A 7 -9.97 -0.22 -7.09
C ASN A 7 -9.33 -0.80 -8.36
N ILE A 8 -9.53 -0.11 -9.49
CA ILE A 8 -9.05 -0.52 -10.81
C ILE A 8 -7.56 -0.22 -10.93
N SER A 9 -6.80 -1.20 -11.43
CA SER A 9 -5.39 -1.07 -11.79
C SER A 9 -5.13 -1.64 -13.17
N TRP A 10 -4.18 -1.06 -13.89
CA TRP A 10 -3.67 -1.59 -15.15
C TRP A 10 -2.41 -2.42 -14.91
N SER A 11 -2.20 -3.44 -15.75
CA SER A 11 -0.88 -4.06 -15.85
C SER A 11 0.13 -3.05 -16.39
N PRO A 12 1.43 -3.21 -16.10
CA PRO A 12 2.47 -2.31 -16.61
C PRO A 12 2.56 -2.23 -18.13
N ASP A 13 2.12 -3.25 -18.85
CA ASP A 13 2.04 -3.32 -20.32
C ASP A 13 0.67 -2.91 -20.90
N GLU A 14 -0.26 -2.49 -20.03
CA GLU A 14 -1.63 -2.07 -20.37
C GLU A 14 -2.50 -3.16 -21.04
N SER A 15 -2.05 -4.42 -21.03
CA SER A 15 -2.78 -5.53 -21.67
C SER A 15 -3.87 -6.13 -20.75
N ARG A 16 -3.81 -5.86 -19.46
CA ARG A 16 -4.71 -6.38 -18.43
C ARG A 16 -5.24 -5.29 -17.51
N ILE A 17 -6.46 -5.52 -17.03
CA ILE A 17 -7.09 -4.71 -16.00
C ILE A 17 -7.34 -5.60 -14.77
N TYR A 18 -7.06 -5.08 -13.59
CA TYR A 18 -7.31 -5.74 -12.32
C TYR A 18 -8.34 -4.95 -11.54
N MET A 19 -9.35 -5.64 -11.02
CA MET A 19 -10.41 -5.03 -10.21
C MET A 19 -10.70 -5.88 -8.99
N LEU A 20 -11.09 -5.22 -7.91
CA LEU A 20 -11.64 -5.88 -6.73
C LEU A 20 -13.16 -5.97 -6.88
N GLU A 21 -13.68 -7.18 -6.94
CA GLU A 21 -15.10 -7.48 -6.98
C GLU A 21 -15.58 -7.88 -5.58
N LEU A 22 -16.41 -7.05 -4.98
CA LEU A 22 -16.95 -7.25 -3.65
C LEU A 22 -18.41 -7.66 -3.74
N ASN A 23 -18.81 -8.71 -3.05
CA ASN A 23 -20.19 -9.15 -3.01
C ASN A 23 -21.10 -8.14 -2.30
N ARG A 24 -22.43 -8.36 -2.37
CA ARG A 24 -23.42 -7.45 -1.78
C ARG A 24 -23.30 -7.35 -0.26
N ASP A 25 -22.97 -8.47 0.40
CA ASP A 25 -22.84 -8.56 1.86
C ASP A 25 -21.50 -7.99 2.36
N GLN A 26 -20.62 -7.62 1.42
CA GLN A 26 -19.29 -7.02 1.68
C GLN A 26 -18.38 -7.90 2.56
N ASN A 27 -18.47 -9.19 2.41
CA ASN A 27 -17.70 -10.16 3.18
C ASN A 27 -16.94 -11.19 2.31
N ASP A 28 -17.01 -11.06 0.98
CA ASP A 28 -16.35 -11.92 0.02
C ASP A 28 -15.84 -11.06 -1.15
N MET A 29 -14.53 -10.98 -1.32
CA MET A 29 -13.85 -10.15 -2.31
C MET A 29 -12.96 -11.00 -3.20
N ASP A 30 -13.12 -10.84 -4.51
CA ASP A 30 -12.24 -11.39 -5.53
C ASP A 30 -11.33 -10.30 -6.12
N LEU A 31 -10.03 -10.57 -6.24
CA LEU A 31 -9.15 -9.84 -7.14
C LEU A 31 -9.20 -10.52 -8.51
N VAL A 32 -9.74 -9.83 -9.50
CA VAL A 32 -10.05 -10.38 -10.81
C VAL A 32 -9.21 -9.71 -11.90
N GLU A 33 -8.66 -10.54 -12.79
CA GLU A 33 -7.96 -10.13 -14.00
C GLU A 33 -8.92 -10.12 -15.20
N TYR A 34 -8.86 -9.04 -15.98
CA TYR A 34 -9.63 -8.83 -17.20
C TYR A 34 -8.71 -8.58 -18.40
N ASP A 35 -9.13 -8.99 -19.57
CA ASP A 35 -8.51 -8.57 -20.82
C ASP A 35 -8.83 -7.10 -21.10
N ALA A 36 -7.81 -6.26 -21.30
CA ALA A 36 -8.00 -4.83 -21.51
C ALA A 36 -8.59 -4.46 -22.87
N THR A 37 -8.50 -5.37 -23.85
CA THR A 37 -9.01 -5.16 -25.21
C THR A 37 -10.46 -5.59 -25.36
N THR A 38 -10.80 -6.78 -24.83
CA THR A 38 -12.13 -7.37 -24.98
C THR A 38 -13.06 -7.10 -23.81
N GLY A 39 -12.51 -6.81 -22.64
CA GLY A 39 -13.25 -6.67 -21.38
C GLY A 39 -13.61 -8.03 -20.75
N ASP A 40 -13.13 -9.15 -21.30
CA ASP A 40 -13.44 -10.48 -20.80
C ASP A 40 -12.83 -10.72 -19.42
N ARG A 41 -13.60 -11.34 -18.53
CA ARG A 41 -13.13 -11.82 -17.22
C ARG A 41 -12.27 -13.06 -17.42
N LEU A 42 -10.99 -12.98 -17.08
CA LEU A 42 -10.04 -14.07 -17.35
C LEU A 42 -9.91 -15.04 -16.17
N ARG A 43 -9.58 -14.54 -14.99
CA ARG A 43 -9.37 -15.38 -13.80
C ARG A 43 -9.46 -14.58 -12.50
N VAL A 44 -9.64 -15.30 -11.39
CA VAL A 44 -9.45 -14.79 -10.02
C VAL A 44 -8.02 -15.09 -9.61
N LEU A 45 -7.29 -14.06 -9.18
CA LEU A 45 -5.92 -14.19 -8.65
C LEU A 45 -5.92 -14.44 -7.16
N TYR A 46 -6.86 -13.85 -6.44
CA TYR A 46 -6.93 -13.91 -4.99
C TYR A 46 -8.37 -13.75 -4.54
N ASN A 47 -8.74 -14.48 -3.49
CA ASN A 47 -10.01 -14.33 -2.82
C ASN A 47 -9.77 -14.06 -1.33
N GLU A 48 -10.52 -13.12 -0.77
CA GLU A 48 -10.53 -12.80 0.65
C GLU A 48 -11.95 -12.85 1.18
N LYS A 49 -12.12 -13.56 2.29
CA LYS A 49 -13.39 -13.68 3.01
C LYS A 49 -13.21 -13.38 4.48
N ASP A 50 -14.18 -12.72 5.05
CA ASP A 50 -14.27 -12.49 6.48
C ASP A 50 -15.71 -12.70 6.94
N GLU A 51 -15.92 -13.16 8.18
CA GLU A 51 -17.27 -13.37 8.73
C GLU A 51 -18.06 -12.08 8.93
N LYS A 52 -17.35 -10.95 9.06
CA LYS A 52 -17.94 -9.63 9.30
C LYS A 52 -17.99 -8.82 8.02
N TYR A 53 -16.81 -8.35 7.54
CA TYR A 53 -16.69 -7.56 6.31
C TYR A 53 -15.26 -7.57 5.79
N VAL A 54 -15.13 -7.38 4.49
CA VAL A 54 -13.88 -7.11 3.78
C VAL A 54 -13.97 -5.70 3.21
N GLU A 55 -12.97 -4.85 3.52
CA GLU A 55 -12.93 -3.46 3.06
C GLU A 55 -11.69 -3.20 2.22
N PRO A 56 -11.79 -3.30 0.88
CA PRO A 56 -10.69 -2.98 -0.01
C PRO A 56 -10.36 -1.49 0.03
N GLN A 57 -9.19 -1.13 0.57
CA GLN A 57 -8.78 0.26 0.76
C GLN A 57 -8.23 0.88 -0.52
N HIS A 58 -7.34 0.18 -1.21
CA HIS A 58 -6.59 0.69 -2.36
C HIS A 58 -6.55 -0.30 -3.50
N PRO A 59 -6.37 0.16 -4.75
CA PRO A 59 -6.06 -0.72 -5.87
C PRO A 59 -4.72 -1.44 -5.65
N ILE A 60 -4.51 -2.53 -6.37
CA ILE A 60 -3.20 -3.17 -6.39
C ILE A 60 -2.15 -2.22 -7.00
N ALA A 61 -0.92 -2.29 -6.52
CA ALA A 61 0.19 -1.52 -7.06
C ALA A 61 1.30 -2.46 -7.53
N PHE A 62 1.57 -2.48 -8.84
CA PHE A 62 2.68 -3.24 -9.40
C PHE A 62 4.01 -2.68 -8.95
N LEU A 63 4.99 -3.58 -8.71
CA LEU A 63 6.34 -3.13 -8.40
C LEU A 63 6.98 -2.53 -9.66
N PRO A 64 7.46 -1.27 -9.63
CA PRO A 64 8.04 -0.62 -10.81
C PRO A 64 9.30 -1.32 -11.36
N TRP A 65 9.93 -2.18 -10.56
CA TRP A 65 11.13 -2.95 -10.94
C TRP A 65 10.87 -4.43 -11.19
N ASP A 66 9.63 -4.90 -11.05
CA ASP A 66 9.24 -6.29 -11.27
C ASP A 66 7.74 -6.37 -11.61
N ALA A 67 7.44 -6.33 -12.90
CA ALA A 67 6.07 -6.35 -13.42
C ALA A 67 5.30 -7.66 -13.13
N THR A 68 5.98 -8.69 -12.62
CA THR A 68 5.35 -9.95 -12.21
C THR A 68 4.80 -9.91 -10.79
N LYS A 69 5.08 -8.84 -10.06
CA LYS A 69 4.68 -8.72 -8.65
C LYS A 69 3.92 -7.42 -8.37
N PHE A 70 2.99 -7.52 -7.45
CA PHE A 70 2.21 -6.39 -6.98
C PHE A 70 1.98 -6.47 -5.47
N VAL A 71 1.65 -5.34 -4.87
CA VAL A 71 1.23 -5.25 -3.49
C VAL A 71 -0.27 -4.98 -3.41
N LEU A 72 -0.92 -5.59 -2.43
CA LEU A 72 -2.29 -5.36 -2.05
C LEU A 72 -2.35 -5.15 -0.54
N GLN A 73 -3.21 -4.25 -0.09
CA GLN A 73 -3.56 -4.12 1.32
C GLN A 73 -4.70 -5.08 1.66
N SER A 74 -4.56 -5.80 2.78
CA SER A 74 -5.53 -6.76 3.26
C SER A 74 -5.61 -6.74 4.78
N GLN A 75 -6.79 -6.98 5.31
CA GLN A 75 -7.08 -7.05 6.75
C GLN A 75 -7.17 -8.49 7.26
N LYS A 76 -6.73 -9.47 6.49
CA LYS A 76 -6.89 -10.90 6.77
C LYS A 76 -6.26 -11.38 8.09
N ASP A 77 -5.36 -10.62 8.68
CA ASP A 77 -4.78 -10.90 10.00
C ASP A 77 -5.37 -10.04 11.13
N GLY A 78 -6.45 -9.30 10.86
CA GLY A 78 -7.15 -8.42 11.77
C GLY A 78 -6.76 -6.94 11.70
N TYR A 79 -5.68 -6.62 10.99
CA TYR A 79 -5.19 -5.25 10.76
C TYR A 79 -4.85 -5.02 9.29
N ASN A 80 -4.98 -3.77 8.82
CA ASN A 80 -4.67 -3.44 7.43
C ASN A 80 -3.16 -3.43 7.20
N HIS A 81 -2.65 -4.39 6.41
CA HIS A 81 -1.23 -4.58 6.13
C HIS A 81 -0.95 -4.81 4.64
N PHE A 82 0.31 -4.61 4.23
CA PHE A 82 0.78 -4.93 2.89
C PHE A 82 1.10 -6.40 2.73
N TYR A 83 0.62 -6.96 1.61
CA TYR A 83 0.94 -8.30 1.14
C TYR A 83 1.52 -8.24 -0.28
N LEU A 84 2.59 -8.95 -0.52
CA LEU A 84 3.22 -9.09 -1.83
C LEU A 84 2.69 -10.36 -2.51
N PHE A 85 2.19 -10.16 -3.71
CA PHE A 85 1.66 -11.21 -4.59
C PHE A 85 2.53 -11.40 -5.81
N ASP A 86 2.48 -12.60 -6.37
CA ASP A 86 3.00 -12.91 -7.71
C ASP A 86 1.83 -13.09 -8.68
N ILE A 87 1.92 -12.52 -9.88
CA ILE A 87 0.88 -12.63 -10.91
C ILE A 87 0.65 -14.08 -11.36
N ALA A 88 1.67 -14.94 -11.22
CA ALA A 88 1.55 -16.36 -11.50
C ALA A 88 0.71 -17.12 -10.46
N GLY A 89 0.38 -16.49 -9.34
CA GLY A 89 -0.33 -17.07 -8.22
C GLY A 89 0.60 -17.55 -7.10
N GLY A 90 0.03 -18.22 -6.11
CA GLY A 90 0.74 -18.70 -4.92
C GLY A 90 0.34 -17.92 -3.66
N GLU A 91 0.90 -18.35 -2.52
CA GLU A 91 0.61 -17.69 -1.25
C GLU A 91 1.26 -16.31 -1.17
N PRO A 92 0.49 -15.27 -0.83
CA PRO A 92 1.03 -13.93 -0.69
C PRO A 92 1.95 -13.82 0.54
N ARG A 93 3.03 -13.09 0.37
CA ARG A 93 3.97 -12.82 1.47
C ARG A 93 3.60 -11.54 2.20
N GLN A 94 3.30 -11.61 3.48
CA GLN A 94 3.06 -10.45 4.32
C GLN A 94 4.34 -9.61 4.48
N LEU A 95 4.25 -8.31 4.21
CA LEU A 95 5.38 -7.37 4.30
C LEU A 95 5.37 -6.58 5.61
N THR A 96 4.20 -6.23 6.10
CA THR A 96 4.02 -5.50 7.37
C THR A 96 3.13 -6.31 8.31
N LYS A 97 3.39 -6.22 9.62
CA LYS A 97 2.65 -6.98 10.63
C LYS A 97 2.68 -6.25 11.98
N GLY A 98 1.61 -6.38 12.75
CA GLY A 98 1.49 -5.84 14.10
C GLY A 98 0.07 -5.40 14.43
N GLU A 99 -0.16 -4.96 15.68
CA GLU A 99 -1.45 -4.44 16.16
C GLU A 99 -1.61 -2.94 15.79
N TRP A 100 -1.46 -2.63 14.52
CA TRP A 100 -1.54 -1.30 13.94
C TRP A 100 -1.95 -1.41 12.47
N VAL A 101 -2.28 -0.28 11.84
CA VAL A 101 -2.78 -0.28 10.46
C VAL A 101 -1.90 0.56 9.54
N VAL A 102 -1.73 0.10 8.31
CA VAL A 102 -1.33 0.94 7.19
C VAL A 102 -2.51 1.87 6.89
N MET A 103 -2.28 3.18 6.97
CA MET A 103 -3.31 4.20 6.75
C MET A 103 -3.33 4.67 5.30
N ASP A 104 -2.15 4.78 4.66
CA ASP A 104 -2.06 5.20 3.28
C ASP A 104 -0.82 4.61 2.58
N PHE A 105 -0.95 4.36 1.28
CA PHE A 105 0.13 3.99 0.38
C PHE A 105 0.63 5.22 -0.36
N LEU A 106 1.86 5.65 -0.10
CA LEU A 106 2.43 6.89 -0.66
C LEU A 106 3.22 6.65 -1.96
N GLY A 107 3.71 5.43 -2.19
CA GLY A 107 4.44 5.06 -3.40
C GLY A 107 5.65 4.17 -3.15
N PHE A 108 6.59 4.18 -4.09
CA PHE A 108 7.78 3.33 -4.05
C PHE A 108 9.07 4.13 -4.02
N ASP A 109 10.02 3.70 -3.19
CA ASP A 109 11.44 4.03 -3.29
C ASP A 109 12.10 3.09 -4.31
N LEU A 110 12.34 3.59 -5.51
CA LEU A 110 12.89 2.80 -6.62
C LEU A 110 14.31 2.30 -6.34
N LYS A 111 15.12 3.10 -5.63
CA LYS A 111 16.53 2.79 -5.35
C LYS A 111 16.67 1.70 -4.30
N ARG A 112 15.89 1.79 -3.21
CA ARG A 112 15.91 0.82 -2.11
C ARG A 112 14.95 -0.35 -2.31
N LYS A 113 14.12 -0.30 -3.36
CA LYS A 113 13.06 -1.27 -3.63
C LYS A 113 12.17 -1.48 -2.40
N ALA A 114 11.64 -0.36 -1.91
CA ALA A 114 10.82 -0.28 -0.72
C ALA A 114 9.48 0.39 -1.02
N ILE A 115 8.49 0.12 -0.19
CA ILE A 115 7.20 0.81 -0.16
C ILE A 115 7.30 1.95 0.85
N ILE A 116 6.83 3.14 0.48
CA ILE A 116 6.66 4.27 1.38
C ILE A 116 5.18 4.37 1.74
N TYR A 117 4.89 4.48 3.02
CA TYR A 117 3.52 4.44 3.53
C TYR A 117 3.34 5.25 4.81
N ALA A 118 2.10 5.58 5.12
CA ALA A 118 1.70 6.13 6.40
C ALA A 118 1.08 5.06 7.29
N SER A 119 1.37 5.08 8.58
CA SER A 119 0.78 4.17 9.57
C SER A 119 0.70 4.77 10.95
N ASN A 120 -0.12 4.16 11.81
CA ASN A 120 -0.22 4.47 13.23
C ASN A 120 0.65 3.55 14.12
N GLU A 121 1.74 3.00 13.56
CA GLU A 121 2.62 2.06 14.24
C GLU A 121 3.27 2.63 15.51
N CYS A 122 3.61 3.94 15.51
CA CYS A 122 4.18 4.60 16.70
C CYS A 122 3.18 4.75 17.84
N SER A 123 1.92 5.06 17.51
CA SER A 123 0.84 5.26 18.47
C SER A 123 -0.51 5.30 17.76
N PRO A 124 -1.60 4.78 18.36
CA PRO A 124 -2.94 4.80 17.78
C PRO A 124 -3.46 6.21 17.45
N ILE A 125 -2.92 7.26 18.09
CA ILE A 125 -3.32 8.66 17.89
C ILE A 125 -2.32 9.43 17.02
N GLN A 126 -1.38 8.76 16.37
CA GLN A 126 -0.36 9.35 15.52
C GLN A 126 -0.41 8.75 14.11
N GLN A 127 0.06 9.52 13.16
CA GLN A 127 0.33 9.06 11.80
C GLN A 127 1.76 9.39 11.45
N ASN A 128 2.54 8.38 11.13
CA ASN A 128 3.95 8.51 10.80
C ASN A 128 4.26 7.92 9.43
N THR A 129 5.33 8.42 8.83
CA THR A 129 5.80 7.98 7.51
C THR A 129 6.89 6.93 7.66
N TRP A 130 6.69 5.81 7.01
CA TRP A 130 7.56 4.65 7.07
C TRP A 130 7.97 4.17 5.69
N SER A 131 9.06 3.43 5.65
CA SER A 131 9.42 2.57 4.52
C SER A 131 9.48 1.11 4.94
N VAL A 132 9.07 0.21 4.04
CA VAL A 132 9.27 -1.23 4.19
C VAL A 132 9.96 -1.81 2.96
N SER A 133 11.07 -2.51 3.18
CA SER A 133 11.81 -3.20 2.11
C SER A 133 10.98 -4.37 1.57
N VAL A 134 10.72 -4.38 0.27
CA VAL A 134 10.03 -5.49 -0.39
C VAL A 134 10.83 -6.79 -0.31
N LYS A 135 12.17 -6.72 -0.22
CA LYS A 135 13.04 -7.91 -0.16
C LYS A 135 12.91 -8.67 1.15
N ASN A 136 12.98 -7.98 2.29
CA ASN A 136 13.14 -8.61 3.61
C ASN A 136 12.14 -8.14 4.67
N GLY A 137 11.23 -7.23 4.34
CA GLY A 137 10.25 -6.68 5.28
C GLY A 137 10.85 -5.75 6.34
N LYS A 138 12.12 -5.32 6.22
CA LYS A 138 12.72 -4.38 7.16
C LYS A 138 12.02 -3.02 7.04
N ARG A 139 11.52 -2.53 8.17
CA ARG A 139 10.86 -1.23 8.27
C ARG A 139 11.84 -0.17 8.77
N THR A 140 11.64 1.05 8.31
CA THR A 140 12.42 2.23 8.73
C THR A 140 11.50 3.43 8.84
N LEU A 141 11.50 4.08 10.00
CA LEU A 141 10.80 5.35 10.21
C LEU A 141 11.50 6.46 9.41
N LEU A 142 10.73 7.29 8.72
CA LEU A 142 11.26 8.36 7.86
C LEU A 142 11.06 9.76 8.43
N ASP A 143 10.27 9.90 9.49
CA ASP A 143 10.01 11.15 10.19
C ASP A 143 10.51 11.11 11.64
N ASN A 144 10.10 12.08 12.46
CA ASN A 144 10.54 12.19 13.86
C ASN A 144 9.81 11.27 14.86
N GLY A 145 8.80 10.49 14.38
CA GLY A 145 8.01 9.56 15.20
C GLY A 145 7.02 10.23 16.15
N LYS A 146 6.66 11.51 15.94
CA LYS A 146 5.76 12.26 16.81
C LYS A 146 4.73 13.02 16.00
N GLY A 147 3.48 13.05 16.51
CA GLY A 147 2.43 13.85 15.92
C GLY A 147 1.75 13.23 14.72
N TRP A 148 1.26 14.08 13.83
CA TRP A 148 0.49 13.68 12.67
C TRP A 148 1.14 14.20 11.39
N HIS A 149 1.62 13.29 10.55
CA HIS A 149 2.35 13.54 9.33
C HIS A 149 1.51 13.28 8.09
N TYR A 150 1.45 14.25 7.18
CA TYR A 150 0.88 14.14 5.84
C TYR A 150 2.01 14.22 4.83
N ALA A 151 2.63 13.10 4.56
CA ALA A 151 3.74 13.02 3.64
C ALA A 151 3.24 12.81 2.20
N SER A 152 3.92 13.43 1.26
CA SER A 152 3.77 13.17 -0.17
C SER A 152 5.11 12.85 -0.79
N LEU A 153 5.14 11.80 -1.62
CA LEU A 153 6.34 11.32 -2.29
C LEU A 153 6.50 12.01 -3.64
N SER A 154 7.71 12.44 -3.98
CA SER A 154 8.01 12.91 -5.34
C SER A 154 7.83 11.80 -6.36
N THR A 155 7.50 12.16 -7.60
CA THR A 155 7.33 11.20 -8.71
C THR A 155 8.56 10.32 -8.92
N SER A 156 9.75 10.84 -8.63
CA SER A 156 11.01 10.08 -8.71
C SER A 156 11.23 9.12 -7.52
N GLY A 157 10.40 9.17 -6.47
CA GLY A 157 10.59 8.38 -5.26
C GLY A 157 11.80 8.77 -4.41
N MET A 158 12.42 9.95 -4.67
CA MET A 158 13.66 10.35 -3.99
C MET A 158 13.45 11.38 -2.88
N ALA A 159 12.36 12.11 -2.88
CA ALA A 159 12.05 13.15 -1.91
C ALA A 159 10.67 12.98 -1.32
N VAL A 160 10.54 13.31 -0.05
CA VAL A 160 9.26 13.40 0.68
C VAL A 160 9.05 14.84 1.10
N CYS A 161 7.88 15.38 0.78
CA CYS A 161 7.37 16.60 1.37
C CYS A 161 6.44 16.21 2.52
N ASP A 162 6.83 16.54 3.73
CA ASP A 162 6.09 16.20 4.93
C ASP A 162 5.44 17.46 5.52
N ASN A 163 4.14 17.40 5.70
CA ASN A 163 3.37 18.46 6.33
C ASN A 163 2.81 17.92 7.64
N TYR A 164 3.37 18.33 8.74
CA TYR A 164 3.08 17.74 10.04
C TYR A 164 2.73 18.76 11.13
N SER A 165 2.11 18.25 12.18
CA SER A 165 1.82 18.98 13.42
C SER A 165 1.96 18.08 14.63
N GLU A 166 2.34 18.67 15.75
CA GLU A 166 2.38 18.05 17.08
C GLU A 166 1.54 18.90 18.05
N PRO A 167 1.13 18.38 19.23
CA PRO A 167 0.31 19.14 20.18
C PRO A 167 0.85 20.53 20.51
N ASP A 168 2.16 20.65 20.64
CA ASP A 168 2.85 21.91 21.00
C ASP A 168 3.58 22.55 19.82
N VAL A 169 3.46 21.98 18.61
CA VAL A 169 4.13 22.46 17.41
C VAL A 169 3.09 22.81 16.34
N PRO A 170 2.98 24.08 15.93
CA PRO A 170 2.15 24.49 14.82
C PRO A 170 2.54 23.75 13.53
N ARG A 171 1.58 23.69 12.59
CA ARG A 171 1.81 23.07 11.29
C ARG A 171 3.12 23.51 10.66
N LYS A 172 3.94 22.54 10.29
CA LYS A 172 5.23 22.72 9.59
C LYS A 172 5.24 21.95 8.28
N ILE A 173 6.09 22.39 7.36
CA ILE A 173 6.35 21.69 6.09
C ILE A 173 7.86 21.47 6.02
N ASP A 174 8.27 20.22 5.95
CA ASP A 174 9.65 19.79 5.78
C ASP A 174 9.83 19.06 4.44
N LEU A 175 10.94 19.32 3.79
CA LEU A 175 11.36 18.60 2.60
C LEU A 175 12.58 17.77 2.90
N SER A 176 12.47 16.45 2.79
CA SER A 176 13.59 15.54 3.04
C SER A 176 13.88 14.68 1.82
N LEU A 177 15.17 14.35 1.62
CA LEU A 177 15.63 13.40 0.63
C LEU A 177 15.71 12.02 1.30
N ILE A 178 14.98 11.05 0.79
CA ILE A 178 14.89 9.69 1.36
C ILE A 178 16.25 8.98 1.43
N HIS A 179 17.22 9.43 0.61
CA HIS A 179 18.53 8.79 0.47
C HIS A 179 19.68 9.49 1.21
N ILE A 180 19.43 10.59 1.88
CA ILE A 180 20.46 11.23 2.72
C ILE A 180 20.34 10.65 4.13
N SER A 181 21.24 9.76 4.48
CA SER A 181 21.49 9.37 5.85
C SER A 181 22.20 10.55 6.54
N GLU A 182 21.53 11.18 7.47
CA GLU A 182 21.87 12.19 8.43
C GLU A 182 21.22 13.57 8.16
N PRO A 183 20.50 14.12 9.17
CA PRO A 183 20.18 15.53 9.16
C PRO A 183 21.49 16.30 9.33
N THR A 184 21.86 17.06 8.33
CA THR A 184 22.88 18.09 8.49
C THR A 184 22.38 19.05 9.59
N ARG A 185 23.09 19.08 10.71
CA ARG A 185 22.90 20.03 11.81
C ARG A 185 23.13 21.46 11.34
#